data_98fe2aa48d1ad76d6bbef85f831f9ee9
#
_entry.id   98fe2aa48d1ad76d6bbef85f831f9ee9
#
_cell.length_a   1.000
_cell.length_b   1.000
_cell.length_c   1.000
_cell.angle_alpha   90.00
_cell.angle_beta   90.00
_cell.angle_gamma   90.00
#
_symmetry.space_group_name_H-M   'P 1'
#
loop_
_entity.id
_entity.type
_entity.pdbx_description
1 polymer ?
#
loop_
_entity_poly.entity_id
_entity_poly.type
_entity_poly.pdbx_seq_one_letter_code
_entity_poly.pdbx_strand_id
1 'polypeptide(L)'
;MTAVIEVATDATDELVDGLARILPQLSSSPPPTPDEVRLIVDHPDSVLFVARLDGSIVGSLTLVFYRIPTGLKAWIEDVVVDSEARGHGIGESLNRAALDEAQRRGAKAVSLTSRPSREAANRLYQRIGFTPRDTNVYRYDF
;
A
#
# COMPACT_ATOMS: atom_id res chain seq x y z
N MET A 1 -12.54 17.97 -2.89
CA MET A 1 -11.62 17.87 -1.76
C MET A 1 -10.48 16.94 -2.09
N THR A 2 -9.29 17.31 -1.65
CA THR A 2 -8.08 16.56 -1.99
C THR A 2 -7.61 15.76 -0.78
N ALA A 3 -7.30 14.49 -0.98
CA ALA A 3 -6.73 13.67 0.06
C ALA A 3 -5.27 14.06 0.31
N VAL A 4 -4.85 13.97 1.56
CA VAL A 4 -3.46 14.16 1.97
C VAL A 4 -2.82 12.80 2.17
N ILE A 5 -1.70 12.57 1.49
CA ILE A 5 -0.92 11.33 1.63
C ILE A 5 0.24 11.59 2.58
N GLU A 6 0.37 10.73 3.57
CA GLU A 6 1.46 10.86 4.54
C GLU A 6 2.01 9.49 4.92
N VAL A 7 3.24 9.48 5.42
CA VAL A 7 3.86 8.27 5.97
C VAL A 7 3.51 8.17 7.44
N ALA A 8 2.98 7.02 7.86
CA ALA A 8 2.71 6.76 9.26
C ALA A 8 4.03 6.44 9.98
N THR A 9 4.33 7.23 11.03
CA THR A 9 5.57 7.09 11.80
C THR A 9 5.33 6.60 13.23
N ASP A 10 4.09 6.64 13.68
CA ASP A 10 3.67 6.24 15.02
C ASP A 10 2.46 5.33 14.95
N ALA A 11 2.42 4.32 15.82
CA ALA A 11 1.26 3.43 15.97
C ALA A 11 0.22 4.06 16.91
N THR A 12 -0.37 5.16 16.47
CA THR A 12 -1.41 5.86 17.24
C THR A 12 -2.72 5.07 17.26
N ASP A 13 -3.58 5.33 18.24
CA ASP A 13 -4.91 4.72 18.29
C ASP A 13 -5.71 5.05 17.02
N GLU A 14 -5.59 6.27 16.52
CA GLU A 14 -6.25 6.69 15.28
C GLU A 14 -5.80 5.85 14.09
N LEU A 15 -4.50 5.58 13.98
CA LEU A 15 -3.98 4.74 12.89
C LEU A 15 -4.50 3.32 13.00
N VAL A 16 -4.42 2.73 14.20
CA VAL A 16 -4.89 1.35 14.44
C VAL A 16 -6.39 1.25 14.14
N ASP A 17 -7.19 2.19 14.63
CA ASP A 17 -8.63 2.20 14.40
C ASP A 17 -8.97 2.44 12.93
N GLY A 18 -8.23 3.34 12.26
CA GLY A 18 -8.42 3.61 10.83
C GLY A 18 -8.15 2.38 9.98
N LEU A 19 -7.06 1.67 10.24
CA LEU A 19 -6.73 0.42 9.55
C LEU A 19 -7.80 -0.65 9.81
N ALA A 20 -8.25 -0.78 11.07
CA ALA A 20 -9.29 -1.74 11.43
C ALA A 20 -10.60 -1.48 10.67
N ARG A 21 -10.89 -0.23 10.34
CA ARG A 21 -12.09 0.16 9.60
C ARG A 21 -11.99 -0.16 8.11
N ILE A 22 -10.83 0.09 7.48
CA ILE A 22 -10.70 -0.02 6.02
C ILE A 22 -10.17 -1.38 5.54
N LEU A 23 -9.29 -2.04 6.29
CA LEU A 23 -8.68 -3.30 5.86
C LEU A 23 -9.69 -4.43 5.63
N PRO A 24 -10.80 -4.56 6.38
CA PRO A 24 -11.82 -5.58 6.08
C PRO A 24 -12.42 -5.46 4.68
N GLN A 25 -12.33 -4.32 4.03
CA GLN A 25 -12.77 -4.15 2.64
C GLN A 25 -11.81 -4.78 1.64
N LEU A 26 -10.61 -5.13 2.06
CA LEU A 26 -9.59 -5.75 1.22
C LEU A 26 -9.40 -7.23 1.52
N SER A 27 -9.43 -7.61 2.78
CA SER A 27 -9.00 -8.93 3.24
C SER A 27 -9.89 -9.44 4.37
N SER A 28 -10.06 -10.77 4.44
CA SER A 28 -10.74 -11.43 5.56
C SER A 28 -9.81 -11.68 6.76
N SER A 29 -8.53 -11.35 6.62
CA SER A 29 -7.58 -11.47 7.74
C SER A 29 -7.98 -10.53 8.88
N PRO A 30 -7.76 -10.92 10.14
CA PRO A 30 -7.99 -10.01 11.26
C PRO A 30 -7.17 -8.72 11.11
N PRO A 31 -7.74 -7.57 11.48
CA PRO A 31 -6.95 -6.33 11.47
C PRO A 31 -5.75 -6.42 12.39
N PRO A 32 -4.65 -5.69 12.10
CA PRO A 32 -3.47 -5.75 12.94
C PRO A 32 -3.72 -5.18 14.33
N THR A 33 -3.09 -5.78 15.34
CA THR A 33 -3.08 -5.27 16.71
C THR A 33 -2.19 -4.01 16.78
N PRO A 34 -2.31 -3.21 17.85
CA PRO A 34 -1.41 -2.07 18.04
C PRO A 34 0.07 -2.45 17.98
N ASP A 35 0.45 -3.59 18.55
CA ASP A 35 1.84 -4.06 18.52
C ASP A 35 2.28 -4.43 17.10
N GLU A 36 1.40 -5.06 16.33
CA GLU A 36 1.68 -5.39 14.94
C GLU A 36 1.83 -4.12 14.08
N VAL A 37 1.01 -3.11 14.30
CA VAL A 37 1.15 -1.82 13.62
C VAL A 37 2.48 -1.17 13.96
N ARG A 38 2.90 -1.25 15.24
CA ARG A 38 4.19 -0.72 15.66
C ARG A 38 5.35 -1.41 14.96
N LEU A 39 5.27 -2.73 14.77
CA LEU A 39 6.29 -3.47 14.02
C LEU A 39 6.44 -2.95 12.59
N ILE A 40 5.33 -2.56 11.96
CA ILE A 40 5.35 -2.02 10.60
C ILE A 40 5.97 -0.62 10.59
N VAL A 41 5.48 0.29 11.42
CA VAL A 41 5.90 1.69 11.37
C VAL A 41 7.35 1.88 11.84
N ASP A 42 7.85 0.99 12.69
CA ASP A 42 9.22 1.05 13.21
C ASP A 42 10.23 0.35 12.29
N HIS A 43 9.77 -0.47 11.34
CA HIS A 43 10.69 -1.21 10.48
C HIS A 43 11.23 -0.30 9.36
N PRO A 44 12.57 -0.19 9.22
CA PRO A 44 13.17 0.74 8.25
C PRO A 44 12.86 0.39 6.79
N ASP A 45 12.55 -0.88 6.49
CA ASP A 45 12.28 -1.33 5.12
C ASP A 45 10.80 -1.43 4.81
N SER A 46 9.92 -1.03 5.74
CA SER A 46 8.48 -0.97 5.52
C SER A 46 8.02 0.48 5.63
N VAL A 47 7.29 0.95 4.63
CA VAL A 47 6.74 2.31 4.64
C VAL A 47 5.22 2.19 4.52
N LEU A 48 4.53 2.60 5.57
CA LEU A 48 3.07 2.59 5.58
C LEU A 48 2.57 3.97 5.19
N PHE A 49 1.97 4.07 4.01
CA PHE A 49 1.32 5.29 3.56
C PHE A 49 -0.14 5.27 3.96
N VAL A 50 -0.64 6.40 4.42
CA VAL A 50 -2.08 6.59 4.67
C VAL A 50 -2.58 7.80 3.91
N ALA A 51 -3.83 7.71 3.48
CA ALA A 51 -4.53 8.83 2.83
C ALA A 51 -5.58 9.35 3.80
N ARG A 52 -5.58 10.67 4.01
CA ARG A 52 -6.58 11.35 4.84
C ARG A 52 -7.46 12.22 3.96
N LEU A 53 -8.74 12.15 4.22
CA LEU A 53 -9.74 13.03 3.60
C LEU A 53 -10.56 13.63 4.74
N ASP A 54 -10.58 14.96 4.84
CA ASP A 54 -11.23 15.66 5.94
C ASP A 54 -10.78 15.17 7.33
N GLY A 55 -9.47 14.86 7.45
CA GLY A 55 -8.88 14.42 8.70
C GLY A 55 -9.06 12.95 9.01
N SER A 56 -9.87 12.21 8.26
CA SER A 56 -10.10 10.78 8.48
C SER A 56 -9.23 9.93 7.56
N ILE A 57 -8.72 8.81 8.08
CA ILE A 57 -7.98 7.85 7.29
C ILE A 57 -8.96 7.10 6.39
N VAL A 58 -8.76 7.22 5.08
CA VAL A 58 -9.64 6.62 4.07
C VAL A 58 -8.89 5.72 3.10
N GLY A 59 -7.59 5.59 3.24
CA GLY A 59 -6.81 4.71 2.38
C GLY A 59 -5.47 4.36 3.00
N SER A 60 -4.89 3.27 2.53
CA SER A 60 -3.60 2.79 3.00
C SER A 60 -2.89 1.99 1.92
N LEU A 61 -1.55 2.02 1.97
CA LEU A 61 -0.68 1.26 1.09
C LEU A 61 0.60 0.97 1.86
N THR A 62 1.09 -0.27 1.79
CA THR A 62 2.39 -0.62 2.37
C THR A 62 3.40 -0.84 1.26
N LEU A 63 4.53 -0.13 1.35
CA LEU A 63 5.67 -0.31 0.45
C LEU A 63 6.78 -1.00 1.24
N VAL A 64 7.26 -2.13 0.70
CA VAL A 64 8.30 -2.94 1.35
C VAL A 64 9.54 -2.96 0.48
N PHE A 65 10.70 -2.70 1.10
CA PHE A 65 12.00 -2.78 0.43
C PHE A 65 12.70 -4.07 0.82
N TYR A 66 13.38 -4.67 -0.14
CA TYR A 66 14.20 -5.84 0.12
C TYR A 66 15.44 -5.82 -0.78
N ARG A 67 16.56 -6.24 -0.20
CA ARG A 67 17.83 -6.30 -0.92
C ARG A 67 18.18 -7.74 -1.24
N ILE A 68 18.45 -7.99 -2.52
CA ILE A 68 18.87 -9.30 -3.02
C ILE A 68 20.14 -9.10 -3.85
N PRO A 69 20.86 -10.19 -4.24
CA PRO A 69 22.11 -10.03 -4.98
C PRO A 69 22.01 -9.19 -6.24
N THR A 70 20.84 -9.13 -6.88
CA THR A 70 20.64 -8.33 -8.10
C THR A 70 20.26 -6.88 -7.82
N GLY A 71 20.11 -6.48 -6.56
CA GLY A 71 19.90 -5.08 -6.18
C GLY A 71 18.80 -4.86 -5.17
N LEU A 72 18.51 -3.60 -4.91
CA LEU A 72 17.41 -3.17 -4.06
C LEU A 72 16.12 -3.18 -4.86
N LYS A 73 15.10 -3.84 -4.35
CA LYS A 73 13.77 -3.91 -4.96
C LYS A 73 12.71 -3.50 -3.96
N ALA A 74 11.52 -3.21 -4.46
CA ALA A 74 10.39 -2.85 -3.63
C ALA A 74 9.12 -3.56 -4.09
N TRP A 75 8.19 -3.73 -3.15
CA TRP A 75 6.92 -4.41 -3.39
C TRP A 75 5.80 -3.62 -2.72
N ILE A 76 4.69 -3.43 -3.44
CA ILE A 76 3.50 -2.79 -2.90
C ILE A 76 2.53 -3.86 -2.42
N GLU A 77 2.05 -3.70 -1.18
CA GLU A 77 1.13 -4.61 -0.52
C GLU A 77 -0.08 -3.86 0.04
N ASP A 78 -1.20 -4.56 0.13
CA ASP A 78 -2.40 -4.13 0.88
C ASP A 78 -2.86 -2.72 0.52
N VAL A 79 -3.04 -2.46 -0.76
CA VAL A 79 -3.62 -1.18 -1.22
C VAL A 79 -5.12 -1.23 -1.00
N VAL A 80 -5.63 -0.32 -0.18
CA VAL A 80 -7.06 -0.22 0.08
C VAL A 80 -7.49 1.24 0.12
N VAL A 81 -8.64 1.53 -0.48
CA VAL A 81 -9.32 2.82 -0.39
C VAL A 81 -10.75 2.55 0.07
N ASP A 82 -11.17 3.26 1.11
CA ASP A 82 -12.53 3.16 1.63
C ASP A 82 -13.53 3.36 0.49
N SER A 83 -14.52 2.47 0.40
CA SER A 83 -15.54 2.54 -0.65
C SER A 83 -16.28 3.87 -0.66
N GLU A 84 -16.45 4.50 0.49
CA GLU A 84 -17.11 5.80 0.61
C GLU A 84 -16.24 6.96 0.12
N ALA A 85 -14.94 6.75 -0.04
CA ALA A 85 -13.99 7.77 -0.49
C ALA A 85 -13.53 7.56 -1.92
N ARG A 86 -14.11 6.63 -2.66
CA ARG A 86 -13.75 6.38 -4.06
C ARG A 86 -14.15 7.57 -4.94
N GLY A 87 -13.48 7.69 -6.08
CA GLY A 87 -13.73 8.77 -7.02
C GLY A 87 -12.92 10.03 -6.74
N HIS A 88 -11.98 10.01 -5.79
CA HIS A 88 -11.12 11.15 -5.44
C HIS A 88 -9.65 10.96 -5.87
N GLY A 89 -9.34 9.92 -6.64
CA GLY A 89 -7.97 9.66 -7.09
C GLY A 89 -7.02 9.21 -5.98
N ILE A 90 -7.55 8.68 -4.87
CA ILE A 90 -6.75 8.34 -3.69
C ILE A 90 -5.82 7.17 -3.98
N GLY A 91 -6.31 6.14 -4.69
CA GLY A 91 -5.48 4.99 -5.05
C GLY A 91 -4.30 5.40 -5.93
N GLU A 92 -4.53 6.29 -6.87
CA GLU A 92 -3.45 6.82 -7.71
C GLU A 92 -2.45 7.61 -6.87
N SER A 93 -2.91 8.48 -5.99
CA SER A 93 -2.04 9.30 -5.14
C SER A 93 -1.18 8.44 -4.22
N LEU A 94 -1.75 7.40 -3.63
CA LEU A 94 -1.01 6.45 -2.79
C LEU A 94 0.09 5.75 -3.60
N ASN A 95 -0.25 5.26 -4.79
CA ASN A 95 0.71 4.56 -5.64
C ASN A 95 1.83 5.49 -6.11
N ARG A 96 1.51 6.73 -6.49
CA ARG A 96 2.53 7.68 -6.91
C ARG A 96 3.47 8.04 -5.77
N ALA A 97 2.96 8.20 -4.55
CA ALA A 97 3.79 8.44 -3.38
C ALA A 97 4.74 7.26 -3.12
N ALA A 98 4.26 6.04 -3.27
CA ALA A 98 5.08 4.85 -3.11
C ALA A 98 6.18 4.79 -4.18
N LEU A 99 5.86 5.07 -5.44
CA LEU A 99 6.84 5.07 -6.53
C LEU A 99 7.90 6.14 -6.32
N ASP A 100 7.52 7.33 -5.86
CA ASP A 100 8.45 8.41 -5.57
C ASP A 100 9.42 8.00 -4.46
N GLU A 101 8.92 7.38 -3.41
CA GLU A 101 9.77 6.92 -2.30
C GLU A 101 10.72 5.79 -2.74
N ALA A 102 10.23 4.86 -3.55
CA ALA A 102 11.06 3.77 -4.07
C ALA A 102 12.19 4.32 -4.96
N GLN A 103 11.88 5.28 -5.82
CA GLN A 103 12.87 5.93 -6.66
C GLN A 103 13.90 6.69 -5.82
N ARG A 104 13.44 7.42 -4.81
CA ARG A 104 14.33 8.17 -3.90
C ARG A 104 15.32 7.25 -3.19
N ARG A 105 14.89 6.05 -2.79
CA ARG A 105 15.76 5.08 -2.13
C ARG A 105 16.63 4.26 -3.09
N GLY A 106 16.46 4.42 -4.40
CA GLY A 106 17.26 3.74 -5.39
C GLY A 106 16.81 2.31 -5.72
N ALA A 107 15.54 1.98 -5.47
CA ALA A 107 15.01 0.69 -5.88
C ALA A 107 15.03 0.55 -7.40
N LYS A 108 15.39 -0.62 -7.91
CA LYS A 108 15.43 -0.89 -9.35
C LYS A 108 14.04 -1.00 -9.96
N ALA A 109 13.10 -1.53 -9.19
CA ALA A 109 11.74 -1.76 -9.65
C ALA A 109 10.81 -1.86 -8.46
N VAL A 110 9.54 -1.59 -8.71
CA VAL A 110 8.45 -1.80 -7.76
C VAL A 110 7.49 -2.78 -8.40
N SER A 111 7.19 -3.86 -7.69
CA SER A 111 6.25 -4.89 -8.15
C SER A 111 5.03 -4.93 -7.25
N LEU A 112 3.95 -5.47 -7.78
CA LEU A 112 2.74 -5.80 -7.02
C LEU A 112 2.02 -6.94 -7.70
N THR A 113 1.10 -7.57 -6.99
CA THR A 113 0.17 -8.51 -7.59
C THR A 113 -1.25 -7.98 -7.46
N SER A 114 -2.07 -8.28 -8.46
CA SER A 114 -3.47 -7.88 -8.48
C SER A 114 -4.28 -8.97 -9.16
N ARG A 115 -5.39 -9.35 -8.55
CA ARG A 115 -6.26 -10.37 -9.15
C ARG A 115 -6.88 -9.83 -10.44
N PRO A 116 -7.07 -10.68 -11.47
CA PRO A 116 -7.71 -10.25 -12.72
C PRO A 116 -9.09 -9.64 -12.52
N SER A 117 -9.83 -10.10 -11.50
CA SER A 117 -11.18 -9.60 -11.20
C SER A 117 -11.19 -8.14 -10.72
N ARG A 118 -10.06 -7.61 -10.25
CA ARG A 118 -9.94 -6.21 -9.82
C ARG A 118 -9.68 -5.31 -11.02
N GLU A 119 -10.66 -5.21 -11.90
CA GLU A 119 -10.50 -4.54 -13.19
C GLU A 119 -10.14 -3.07 -13.07
N ALA A 120 -10.78 -2.34 -12.16
CA ALA A 120 -10.51 -0.91 -11.96
C ALA A 120 -9.09 -0.68 -11.45
N ALA A 121 -8.63 -1.51 -10.49
CA ALA A 121 -7.28 -1.42 -9.95
C ALA A 121 -6.25 -1.73 -11.04
N ASN A 122 -6.49 -2.77 -11.84
CA ASN A 122 -5.59 -3.14 -12.92
C ASN A 122 -5.47 -2.03 -13.98
N ARG A 123 -6.57 -1.38 -14.31
CA ARG A 123 -6.54 -0.22 -15.23
C ARG A 123 -5.73 0.92 -14.62
N LEU A 124 -5.88 1.18 -13.32
CA LEU A 124 -5.12 2.21 -12.62
C LEU A 124 -3.63 1.94 -12.69
N TYR A 125 -3.20 0.72 -12.39
CA TYR A 125 -1.79 0.36 -12.39
C TYR A 125 -1.16 0.58 -13.77
N GLN A 126 -1.83 0.15 -14.83
CA GLN A 126 -1.32 0.34 -16.19
C GLN A 126 -1.31 1.81 -16.60
N ARG A 127 -2.30 2.60 -16.18
CA ARG A 127 -2.34 4.03 -16.44
C ARG A 127 -1.19 4.77 -15.76
N ILE A 128 -0.80 4.35 -14.56
CA ILE A 128 0.32 4.94 -13.83
C ILE A 128 1.66 4.58 -14.49
N GLY A 129 1.74 3.45 -15.17
CA GLY A 129 2.96 3.02 -15.85
C GLY A 129 3.46 1.64 -15.46
N PHE A 130 2.73 0.90 -14.61
CA PHE A 130 3.07 -0.50 -14.34
C PHE A 130 2.84 -1.34 -15.59
N THR A 131 3.75 -2.27 -15.84
CA THR A 131 3.69 -3.17 -16.99
C THR A 131 3.32 -4.57 -16.52
N PRO A 132 2.29 -5.20 -17.10
CA PRO A 132 2.00 -6.60 -16.80
C PRO A 132 3.20 -7.48 -17.14
N ARG A 133 3.52 -8.44 -16.25
CA ARG A 133 4.64 -9.35 -16.45
C ARG A 133 4.12 -10.74 -16.81
N ASP A 134 4.78 -11.38 -17.74
CA ASP A 134 4.51 -12.78 -18.09
C ASP A 134 5.31 -13.67 -17.15
N THR A 135 4.73 -13.95 -16.00
CA THR A 135 5.37 -14.72 -14.93
C THR A 135 4.30 -15.42 -14.10
N ASN A 136 4.70 -16.47 -13.39
CA ASN A 136 3.82 -17.17 -12.46
C ASN A 136 4.14 -16.72 -11.03
N VAL A 137 3.09 -16.55 -10.23
CA VAL A 137 3.23 -16.29 -8.80
C VAL A 137 2.91 -17.59 -8.06
N TYR A 138 3.84 -18.06 -7.25
CA TYR A 138 3.66 -19.25 -6.43
C TYR A 138 3.59 -18.85 -4.96
N ARG A 139 2.75 -19.55 -4.21
CA ARG A 139 2.61 -19.35 -2.77
C ARG A 139 2.59 -20.70 -2.07
N TYR A 140 3.31 -20.80 -0.97
CA TYR A 140 3.28 -21.95 -0.09
C TYR A 140 2.71 -21.50 1.25
N ASP A 141 1.63 -22.12 1.70
CA ASP A 141 0.98 -21.80 2.98
C ASP A 141 1.48 -22.75 4.06
N PHE A 142 1.74 -22.20 5.23
CA PHE A 142 2.15 -22.98 6.40
C PHE A 142 0.97 -23.33 7.29
#